data_bd78eb32b300b1e9150e6113969bfd0c
#
_entry.id   bd78eb32b300b1e9150e6113969bfd0c
#
_cell.length_a   1.000
_cell.length_b   1.000
_cell.length_c   1.000
_cell.angle_alpha   90.00
_cell.angle_beta   90.00
_cell.angle_gamma   90.00
#
_symmetry.space_group_name_H-M   'P 1'
#
loop_
_entity.id
_entity.type
_entity.pdbx_description
1 polymer ?
#
loop_
_entity_poly.entity_id
_entity_poly.type
_entity_poly.pdbx_seq_one_letter_code
_entity_poly.pdbx_strand_id
1 'polypeptide(L)'
;FVCLALQAQTRNKQYEDYIKKYRELAVDEMKKYHIPASITLAQGLLESGAGQSTLARKSNNHFGIKCGSDWNGKTVRHDDDARGECFRAYKHPKQSYEDHSKFLAGRPRYASLFKLKITDYKGWARGLKKAGYATNPRYAEQLIDIIELYDLHRYDTKGGLKWMKENPNPHQPYIANGLVYIVVRAGDSWKSISREFDISQKKLRKYNDLYKGYELQVGDILYLEKKNKKADKEHIVH
;
A
#
# COMPACT_ATOMS: atom_id res chain seq x y z
N PHE A 1 -43.14 16.11 -11.75
CA PHE A 1 -42.27 15.69 -10.62
C PHE A 1 -41.83 14.28 -10.88
N VAL A 2 -40.65 14.09 -11.44
CA VAL A 2 -40.01 12.77 -11.53
C VAL A 2 -39.29 12.54 -10.22
N CYS A 3 -39.84 11.69 -9.38
CA CYS A 3 -39.20 11.20 -8.17
C CYS A 3 -38.06 10.25 -8.63
N LEU A 4 -36.83 10.78 -8.71
CA LEU A 4 -35.64 9.94 -8.80
C LEU A 4 -35.52 9.18 -7.48
N ALA A 5 -35.96 7.92 -7.48
CA ALA A 5 -35.69 7.01 -6.40
C ALA A 5 -34.16 6.85 -6.33
N LEU A 6 -33.52 7.50 -5.35
CA LEU A 6 -32.18 7.14 -4.92
C LEU A 6 -32.26 5.68 -4.47
N GLN A 7 -31.77 4.75 -5.32
CA GLN A 7 -31.53 3.40 -4.86
C GLN A 7 -30.41 3.49 -3.82
N ALA A 8 -30.80 3.41 -2.55
CA ALA A 8 -29.85 3.27 -1.46
C ALA A 8 -29.04 1.98 -1.72
N GLN A 9 -27.76 2.11 -2.01
CA GLN A 9 -26.87 0.97 -2.10
C GLN A 9 -26.87 0.28 -0.74
N THR A 10 -27.36 -0.96 -0.71
CA THR A 10 -27.38 -1.75 0.54
C THR A 10 -26.00 -2.37 0.76
N ARG A 11 -25.54 -2.35 2.01
CA ARG A 11 -24.30 -3.03 2.40
C ARG A 11 -24.40 -4.53 2.12
N ASN A 12 -23.32 -5.07 1.59
CA ASN A 12 -23.18 -6.48 1.27
C ASN A 12 -22.35 -7.19 2.34
N LYS A 13 -22.89 -8.27 2.91
CA LYS A 13 -22.22 -9.04 3.98
C LYS A 13 -20.83 -9.53 3.56
N GLN A 14 -20.65 -9.95 2.32
CA GLN A 14 -19.36 -10.41 1.79
C GLN A 14 -18.31 -9.31 1.84
N TYR A 15 -18.70 -8.06 1.55
CA TYR A 15 -17.82 -6.89 1.66
C TYR A 15 -17.49 -6.58 3.11
N GLU A 16 -18.47 -6.68 4.01
CA GLU A 16 -18.24 -6.48 5.45
C GLU A 16 -17.27 -7.53 6.02
N ASP A 17 -17.43 -8.80 5.64
CA ASP A 17 -16.53 -9.89 6.05
C ASP A 17 -15.10 -9.68 5.53
N TYR A 18 -14.95 -9.20 4.28
CA TYR A 18 -13.66 -8.82 3.71
C TYR A 18 -13.00 -7.67 4.50
N ILE A 19 -13.75 -6.61 4.77
CA ILE A 19 -13.28 -5.46 5.54
C ILE A 19 -12.85 -5.91 6.93
N LYS A 20 -13.66 -6.69 7.63
CA LYS A 20 -13.34 -7.22 8.95
C LYS A 20 -12.03 -8.02 8.94
N LYS A 21 -11.81 -8.80 7.90
CA LYS A 21 -10.62 -9.67 7.75
C LYS A 21 -9.34 -8.88 7.47
N TYR A 22 -9.41 -7.80 6.65
CA TYR A 22 -8.23 -7.15 6.11
C TYR A 22 -8.00 -5.71 6.61
N ARG A 23 -8.89 -5.14 7.44
CA ARG A 23 -8.77 -3.76 7.92
C ARG A 23 -7.46 -3.49 8.67
N GLU A 24 -7.03 -4.42 9.52
CA GLU A 24 -5.80 -4.25 10.29
C GLU A 24 -4.58 -4.27 9.38
N LEU A 25 -4.57 -5.18 8.41
CA LEU A 25 -3.53 -5.25 7.40
C LEU A 25 -3.45 -3.94 6.57
N ALA A 26 -4.59 -3.39 6.17
CA ALA A 26 -4.61 -2.12 5.44
C ALA A 26 -4.11 -0.95 6.29
N VAL A 27 -4.40 -0.94 7.60
CA VAL A 27 -3.85 0.06 8.54
C VAL A 27 -2.35 -0.10 8.73
N ASP A 28 -1.83 -1.33 8.77
CA ASP A 28 -0.38 -1.57 8.87
C ASP A 28 0.34 -1.11 7.59
N GLU A 29 -0.25 -1.37 6.42
CA GLU A 29 0.27 -0.86 5.14
C GLU A 29 0.23 0.68 5.09
N MET A 30 -0.85 1.30 5.59
CA MET A 30 -0.95 2.76 5.69
C MET A 30 0.19 3.36 6.53
N LYS A 31 0.49 2.78 7.70
CA LYS A 31 1.58 3.24 8.56
C LYS A 31 2.94 3.11 7.88
N LYS A 32 3.14 2.02 7.13
CA LYS A 32 4.43 1.71 6.48
C LYS A 32 4.64 2.50 5.18
N TYR A 33 3.59 2.66 4.37
CA TYR A 33 3.70 3.19 3.00
C TYR A 33 2.97 4.51 2.78
N HIS A 34 2.27 5.04 3.80
CA HIS A 34 1.54 6.32 3.74
C HIS A 34 0.43 6.35 2.67
N ILE A 35 -0.18 5.20 2.41
CA ILE A 35 -1.36 5.05 1.56
C ILE A 35 -2.58 4.93 2.47
N PRO A 36 -3.67 5.69 2.28
CA PRO A 36 -4.87 5.58 3.13
C PRO A 36 -5.36 4.14 3.22
N ALA A 37 -5.65 3.67 4.43
CA ALA A 37 -6.19 2.33 4.64
C ALA A 37 -7.54 2.14 3.92
N SER A 38 -8.34 3.21 3.87
CA SER A 38 -9.60 3.26 3.12
C SER A 38 -9.40 2.99 1.63
N ILE A 39 -8.38 3.58 1.01
CA ILE A 39 -8.03 3.37 -0.39
C ILE A 39 -7.61 1.92 -0.62
N THR A 40 -6.68 1.41 0.20
CA THR A 40 -6.21 0.03 0.09
C THR A 40 -7.36 -0.98 0.22
N LEU A 41 -8.27 -0.77 1.19
CA LEU A 41 -9.45 -1.63 1.36
C LEU A 41 -10.41 -1.54 0.18
N ALA A 42 -10.72 -0.34 -0.28
CA ALA A 42 -11.65 -0.14 -1.39
C ALA A 42 -11.12 -0.76 -2.69
N GLN A 43 -9.83 -0.60 -2.98
CA GLN A 43 -9.19 -1.25 -4.11
C GLN A 43 -9.22 -2.78 -3.96
N GLY A 44 -8.84 -3.32 -2.80
CA GLY A 44 -8.90 -4.75 -2.56
C GLY A 44 -10.31 -5.33 -2.73
N LEU A 45 -11.34 -4.62 -2.27
CA LEU A 45 -12.75 -4.99 -2.48
C LEU A 45 -13.12 -5.01 -3.96
N LEU A 46 -12.80 -3.93 -4.67
CA LEU A 46 -13.20 -3.74 -6.07
C LEU A 46 -12.46 -4.71 -7.00
N GLU A 47 -11.14 -4.78 -6.90
CA GLU A 47 -10.29 -5.56 -7.80
C GLU A 47 -10.44 -7.08 -7.60
N SER A 48 -10.72 -7.52 -6.37
CA SER A 48 -10.83 -8.95 -6.06
C SER A 48 -12.26 -9.47 -5.95
N GLY A 49 -13.28 -8.61 -6.14
CA GLY A 49 -14.66 -8.97 -5.81
C GLY A 49 -14.79 -9.43 -4.35
N ALA A 50 -14.23 -8.65 -3.41
CA ALA A 50 -14.12 -9.03 -2.00
C ALA A 50 -13.39 -10.36 -1.76
N GLY A 51 -12.36 -10.64 -2.54
CA GLY A 51 -11.56 -11.86 -2.46
C GLY A 51 -12.19 -13.08 -3.11
N GLN A 52 -13.32 -12.92 -3.82
CA GLN A 52 -14.06 -14.03 -4.43
C GLN A 52 -13.74 -14.25 -5.91
N SER A 53 -13.05 -13.31 -6.56
CA SER A 53 -12.65 -13.50 -7.96
C SER A 53 -11.78 -14.76 -8.11
N THR A 54 -11.85 -15.38 -9.27
CA THR A 54 -11.04 -16.57 -9.60
C THR A 54 -9.56 -16.30 -9.42
N LEU A 55 -9.10 -15.10 -9.84
CA LEU A 55 -7.72 -14.68 -9.68
C LEU A 55 -7.33 -14.61 -8.20
N ALA A 56 -8.10 -13.89 -7.37
CA ALA A 56 -7.80 -13.74 -5.95
C ALA A 56 -7.74 -15.08 -5.22
N ARG A 57 -8.69 -16.00 -5.50
CA ARG A 57 -8.75 -17.31 -4.86
C ARG A 57 -7.61 -18.25 -5.26
N LYS A 58 -7.16 -18.19 -6.53
CA LYS A 58 -6.08 -19.04 -7.03
C LYS A 58 -4.68 -18.52 -6.68
N SER A 59 -4.52 -17.22 -6.56
CA SER A 59 -3.19 -16.58 -6.47
C SER A 59 -2.98 -15.69 -5.24
N ASN A 60 -3.99 -15.48 -4.39
CA ASN A 60 -3.98 -14.48 -3.32
C ASN A 60 -3.67 -13.05 -3.83
N ASN A 61 -3.88 -12.78 -5.11
CA ASN A 61 -3.68 -11.48 -5.73
C ASN A 61 -4.96 -10.66 -5.64
N HIS A 62 -5.05 -9.82 -4.64
CA HIS A 62 -6.23 -9.01 -4.34
C HIS A 62 -6.32 -7.70 -5.13
N PHE A 63 -5.30 -7.35 -5.90
CA PHE A 63 -5.20 -6.07 -6.60
C PHE A 63 -4.96 -6.21 -8.10
N GLY A 64 -5.04 -7.43 -8.63
CA GLY A 64 -4.83 -7.68 -10.06
C GLY A 64 -3.44 -7.26 -10.56
N ILE A 65 -2.39 -7.42 -9.74
CA ILE A 65 -1.05 -6.98 -10.13
C ILE A 65 -0.49 -7.95 -11.18
N LYS A 66 -0.24 -7.42 -12.39
CA LYS A 66 0.34 -8.15 -13.51
C LYS A 66 1.84 -8.41 -13.27
N CYS A 67 2.43 -9.42 -13.90
CA CYS A 67 3.81 -9.84 -13.65
C CYS A 67 4.80 -8.70 -13.86
N GLY A 68 4.96 -8.07 -14.90
CA GLY A 68 6.03 -7.11 -15.13
C GLY A 68 7.42 -7.78 -15.24
N SER A 69 8.41 -7.03 -15.70
CA SER A 69 9.78 -7.51 -15.91
C SER A 69 10.58 -7.72 -14.61
N ASP A 70 10.12 -7.11 -13.53
CA ASP A 70 10.73 -7.11 -12.19
C ASP A 70 10.24 -8.25 -11.28
N TRP A 71 9.30 -9.08 -11.77
CA TRP A 71 8.71 -10.14 -10.97
C TRP A 71 9.42 -11.49 -11.15
N ASN A 72 10.01 -12.01 -10.09
CA ASN A 72 10.68 -13.31 -10.03
C ASN A 72 9.92 -14.35 -9.17
N GLY A 73 8.69 -14.02 -8.74
CA GLY A 73 7.86 -14.89 -7.91
C GLY A 73 7.00 -15.85 -8.73
N LYS A 74 6.11 -16.56 -8.03
CA LYS A 74 5.09 -17.42 -8.68
C LYS A 74 4.11 -16.59 -9.51
N THR A 75 3.60 -17.18 -10.56
CA THR A 75 2.66 -16.54 -11.49
C THR A 75 1.43 -17.40 -11.70
N VAL A 76 0.35 -16.79 -12.16
CA VAL A 76 -0.86 -17.44 -12.65
C VAL A 76 -1.29 -16.75 -13.93
N ARG A 77 -1.85 -17.53 -14.86
CA ARG A 77 -2.49 -16.97 -16.06
C ARG A 77 -3.98 -16.82 -15.84
N HIS A 78 -4.50 -15.67 -16.28
CA HIS A 78 -5.91 -15.33 -16.17
C HIS A 78 -6.31 -14.43 -17.33
N ASP A 79 -7.54 -14.58 -17.81
CA ASP A 79 -8.09 -13.70 -18.85
C ASP A 79 -8.64 -12.43 -18.18
N ASP A 80 -8.14 -11.26 -18.62
CA ASP A 80 -8.55 -9.94 -18.16
C ASP A 80 -8.73 -9.03 -19.38
N ASP A 81 -7.92 -7.99 -19.56
CA ASP A 81 -7.95 -7.15 -20.77
C ASP A 81 -7.54 -7.93 -22.03
N ALA A 82 -6.69 -8.93 -21.88
CA ALA A 82 -6.28 -9.86 -22.91
C ALA A 82 -6.33 -11.31 -22.41
N ARG A 83 -6.37 -12.25 -23.35
CA ARG A 83 -6.41 -13.69 -23.04
C ARG A 83 -5.06 -14.17 -22.48
N GLY A 84 -5.11 -14.89 -21.36
CA GLY A 84 -3.95 -15.56 -20.78
C GLY A 84 -2.89 -14.61 -20.20
N GLU A 85 -3.27 -13.43 -19.72
CA GLU A 85 -2.34 -12.49 -19.10
C GLU A 85 -1.68 -13.06 -17.85
N CYS A 86 -0.44 -12.59 -17.60
CA CYS A 86 0.36 -13.04 -16.46
C CYS A 86 0.09 -12.17 -15.23
N PHE A 87 -0.31 -12.79 -14.12
CA PHE A 87 -0.51 -12.16 -12.84
C PHE A 87 0.42 -12.73 -11.78
N ARG A 88 0.85 -11.88 -10.84
CA ARG A 88 1.65 -12.27 -9.68
C ARG A 88 0.83 -13.19 -8.79
N ALA A 89 1.48 -14.23 -8.24
CA ALA A 89 0.84 -15.17 -7.30
C ALA A 89 1.61 -15.19 -5.97
N TYR A 90 0.86 -15.15 -4.88
CA TYR A 90 1.38 -15.02 -3.53
C TYR A 90 1.00 -16.22 -2.66
N LYS A 91 1.82 -16.49 -1.64
CA LYS A 91 1.50 -17.55 -0.65
C LYS A 91 0.36 -17.13 0.27
N HIS A 92 0.27 -15.82 0.58
CA HIS A 92 -0.71 -15.25 1.51
C HIS A 92 -1.19 -13.89 1.01
N PRO A 93 -2.45 -13.48 1.29
CA PRO A 93 -2.98 -12.16 0.94
C PRO A 93 -2.11 -10.99 1.43
N LYS A 94 -1.46 -11.12 2.59
CA LYS A 94 -0.55 -10.09 3.12
C LYS A 94 0.53 -9.68 2.12
N GLN A 95 1.08 -10.64 1.37
CA GLN A 95 2.10 -10.33 0.36
C GLN A 95 1.52 -9.53 -0.82
N SER A 96 0.27 -9.79 -1.19
CA SER A 96 -0.43 -9.00 -2.20
C SER A 96 -0.67 -7.55 -1.75
N TYR A 97 -1.04 -7.34 -0.49
CA TYR A 97 -1.21 -6.01 0.10
C TYR A 97 0.10 -5.24 0.13
N GLU A 98 1.17 -5.88 0.59
CA GLU A 98 2.49 -5.27 0.63
C GLU A 98 3.02 -4.95 -0.77
N ASP A 99 2.83 -5.86 -1.73
CA ASP A 99 3.26 -5.64 -3.12
C ASP A 99 2.46 -4.53 -3.80
N HIS A 100 1.15 -4.42 -3.52
CA HIS A 100 0.33 -3.29 -3.96
C HIS A 100 0.85 -1.96 -3.39
N SER A 101 1.18 -1.91 -2.12
CA SER A 101 1.74 -0.71 -1.49
C SER A 101 3.08 -0.32 -2.12
N LYS A 102 3.95 -1.29 -2.37
CA LYS A 102 5.23 -1.10 -3.09
C LYS A 102 5.00 -0.62 -4.53
N PHE A 103 4.01 -1.20 -5.21
CA PHE A 103 3.64 -0.81 -6.57
C PHE A 103 3.24 0.66 -6.67
N LEU A 104 2.46 1.17 -5.71
CA LEU A 104 2.08 2.58 -5.68
C LEU A 104 3.25 3.47 -5.26
N ALA A 105 3.96 3.12 -4.19
CA ALA A 105 5.05 3.93 -3.66
C ALA A 105 6.27 3.99 -4.59
N GLY A 106 6.51 2.93 -5.37
CA GLY A 106 7.70 2.82 -6.22
C GLY A 106 7.57 3.37 -7.64
N ARG A 107 6.38 3.80 -8.04
CA ARG A 107 6.16 4.27 -9.42
C ARG A 107 6.01 5.79 -9.49
N PRO A 108 6.85 6.50 -10.29
CA PRO A 108 6.84 7.98 -10.38
C PRO A 108 5.47 8.57 -10.70
N ARG A 109 4.66 7.88 -11.51
CA ARG A 109 3.31 8.35 -11.88
C ARG A 109 2.37 8.53 -10.69
N TYR A 110 2.61 7.85 -9.56
CA TYR A 110 1.81 7.98 -8.33
C TYR A 110 2.44 8.91 -7.29
N ALA A 111 3.67 9.44 -7.52
CA ALA A 111 4.38 10.24 -6.53
C ALA A 111 3.60 11.46 -6.03
N SER A 112 2.77 12.07 -6.89
CA SER A 112 1.93 13.21 -6.49
C SER A 112 0.89 12.87 -5.43
N LEU A 113 0.45 11.61 -5.33
CA LEU A 113 -0.55 11.15 -4.35
C LEU A 113 -0.01 11.26 -2.93
N PHE A 114 1.27 11.02 -2.74
CA PHE A 114 1.93 11.05 -1.44
C PHE A 114 2.11 12.48 -0.87
N LYS A 115 1.74 13.50 -1.64
CA LYS A 115 1.63 14.90 -1.17
C LYS A 115 0.26 15.21 -0.57
N LEU A 116 -0.73 14.33 -0.77
CA LEU A 116 -2.07 14.46 -0.22
C LEU A 116 -2.08 14.07 1.27
N LYS A 117 -3.02 14.62 2.01
CA LYS A 117 -3.26 14.17 3.38
C LYS A 117 -3.72 12.71 3.36
N ILE A 118 -3.30 11.94 4.37
CA ILE A 118 -3.71 10.53 4.53
C ILE A 118 -5.23 10.38 4.62
N THR A 119 -5.94 11.41 5.11
CA THR A 119 -7.39 11.45 5.24
C THR A 119 -8.11 11.96 3.98
N ASP A 120 -7.38 12.38 2.95
CA ASP A 120 -7.96 12.86 1.69
C ASP A 120 -8.16 11.69 0.71
N TYR A 121 -9.00 10.73 1.10
CA TYR A 121 -9.31 9.58 0.24
C TYR A 121 -9.94 9.98 -1.10
N LYS A 122 -10.68 11.10 -1.17
CA LYS A 122 -11.25 11.59 -2.43
C LYS A 122 -10.18 12.07 -3.40
N GLY A 123 -9.21 12.82 -2.88
CA GLY A 123 -8.02 13.23 -3.64
C GLY A 123 -7.20 12.03 -4.12
N TRP A 124 -7.01 11.03 -3.24
CA TRP A 124 -6.34 9.77 -3.59
C TRP A 124 -7.07 9.01 -4.70
N ALA A 125 -8.39 8.79 -4.58
CA ALA A 125 -9.19 8.06 -5.57
C ALA A 125 -9.11 8.72 -6.96
N ARG A 126 -9.31 10.05 -7.02
CA ARG A 126 -9.20 10.82 -8.27
C ARG A 126 -7.79 10.81 -8.84
N GLY A 127 -6.79 10.93 -7.96
CA GLY A 127 -5.39 10.89 -8.34
C GLY A 127 -4.96 9.53 -8.89
N LEU A 128 -5.41 8.42 -8.32
CA LEU A 128 -5.19 7.07 -8.85
C LEU A 128 -5.76 6.94 -10.28
N LYS A 129 -7.01 7.39 -10.50
CA LYS A 129 -7.61 7.40 -11.84
C LYS A 129 -6.82 8.26 -12.81
N LYS A 130 -6.45 9.49 -12.42
CA LYS A 130 -5.65 10.41 -13.24
C LYS A 130 -4.27 9.82 -13.58
N ALA A 131 -3.66 9.10 -12.66
CA ALA A 131 -2.37 8.42 -12.87
C ALA A 131 -2.49 7.11 -13.69
N GLY A 132 -3.69 6.75 -14.16
CA GLY A 132 -3.91 5.57 -15.00
C GLY A 132 -3.81 4.24 -14.24
N TYR A 133 -4.28 4.19 -12.99
CA TYR A 133 -4.37 2.92 -12.25
C TYR A 133 -5.37 1.96 -12.92
N ALA A 134 -6.50 2.47 -13.36
CA ALA A 134 -7.53 1.73 -14.07
C ALA A 134 -8.05 2.50 -15.29
N THR A 135 -8.50 1.76 -16.30
CA THR A 135 -9.09 2.31 -17.54
C THR A 135 -10.52 2.80 -17.34
N ASN A 136 -11.28 2.16 -16.44
CA ASN A 136 -12.67 2.51 -16.16
C ASN A 136 -12.83 3.99 -15.80
N PRO A 137 -13.64 4.79 -16.56
CA PRO A 137 -13.84 6.21 -16.30
C PRO A 137 -14.45 6.50 -14.93
N ARG A 138 -15.25 5.58 -14.37
CA ARG A 138 -15.92 5.70 -13.07
C ARG A 138 -15.08 5.14 -11.89
N TYR A 139 -13.82 4.82 -12.11
CA TYR A 139 -12.99 4.16 -11.08
C TYR A 139 -12.90 4.97 -9.78
N ALA A 140 -12.67 6.28 -9.88
CA ALA A 140 -12.57 7.15 -8.72
C ALA A 140 -13.88 7.18 -7.91
N GLU A 141 -15.00 7.32 -8.60
CA GLU A 141 -16.33 7.32 -7.99
C GLU A 141 -16.64 5.97 -7.33
N GLN A 142 -16.33 4.86 -7.98
CA GLN A 142 -16.51 3.52 -7.40
C GLN A 142 -15.72 3.36 -6.09
N LEU A 143 -14.47 3.83 -6.03
CA LEU A 143 -13.69 3.81 -4.79
C LEU A 143 -14.32 4.69 -3.72
N ILE A 144 -14.74 5.91 -4.07
CA ILE A 144 -15.39 6.85 -3.13
C ILE A 144 -16.69 6.26 -2.60
N ASP A 145 -17.54 5.72 -3.48
CA ASP A 145 -18.82 5.10 -3.09
C ASP A 145 -18.61 3.93 -2.11
N ILE A 146 -17.62 3.06 -2.37
CA ILE A 146 -17.27 1.97 -1.45
C ILE A 146 -16.78 2.52 -0.12
N ILE A 147 -15.90 3.50 -0.13
CA ILE A 147 -15.35 4.10 1.10
C ILE A 147 -16.46 4.74 1.94
N GLU A 148 -17.37 5.46 1.33
CA GLU A 148 -18.47 6.14 2.00
C GLU A 148 -19.53 5.14 2.49
N LEU A 149 -19.95 4.18 1.66
CA LEU A 149 -20.95 3.18 2.02
C LEU A 149 -20.55 2.31 3.21
N TYR A 150 -19.26 1.95 3.30
CA TYR A 150 -18.73 1.10 4.39
C TYR A 150 -17.96 1.87 5.46
N ASP A 151 -17.99 3.22 5.45
CA ASP A 151 -17.29 4.09 6.41
C ASP A 151 -15.79 3.76 6.52
N LEU A 152 -15.13 3.40 5.41
CA LEU A 152 -13.74 2.96 5.44
C LEU A 152 -12.78 4.06 5.86
N HIS A 153 -13.11 5.33 5.60
CA HIS A 153 -12.33 6.51 6.00
C HIS A 153 -12.09 6.60 7.52
N ARG A 154 -12.91 5.93 8.34
CA ARG A 154 -12.67 5.81 9.77
C ARG A 154 -11.36 5.12 10.13
N TYR A 155 -10.84 4.24 9.24
CA TYR A 155 -9.58 3.57 9.46
C TYR A 155 -8.40 4.50 9.22
N ASP A 156 -8.54 5.49 8.36
CA ASP A 156 -7.54 6.54 8.15
C ASP A 156 -7.42 7.43 9.39
N THR A 157 -8.52 7.63 10.14
CA THR A 157 -8.55 8.47 11.34
C THR A 157 -8.20 7.71 12.62
N LYS A 158 -8.79 6.54 12.90
CA LYS A 158 -8.56 5.76 14.14
C LYS A 158 -7.13 5.24 14.27
N GLY A 159 -6.56 4.69 13.16
CA GLY A 159 -5.15 4.32 13.12
C GLY A 159 -4.25 5.50 12.77
N GLY A 160 -4.72 6.37 11.86
CA GLY A 160 -3.98 7.49 11.30
C GLY A 160 -3.84 8.69 12.20
N LEU A 161 -4.89 9.17 12.89
CA LEU A 161 -4.79 10.35 13.77
C LEU A 161 -3.86 10.11 14.96
N LYS A 162 -3.91 8.93 15.57
CA LYS A 162 -2.98 8.56 16.62
C LYS A 162 -1.55 8.52 16.07
N TRP A 163 -1.35 7.84 14.95
CA TRP A 163 -0.05 7.72 14.29
C TRP A 163 0.47 9.08 13.81
N MET A 164 -0.37 9.94 13.20
CA MET A 164 0.02 11.29 12.77
C MET A 164 0.40 12.21 13.93
N LYS A 165 -0.26 12.11 15.11
CA LYS A 165 0.15 12.83 16.32
C LYS A 165 1.51 12.37 16.82
N GLU A 166 1.78 11.08 16.70
CA GLU A 166 3.07 10.47 17.08
C GLU A 166 4.17 10.74 16.04
N ASN A 167 3.78 11.00 14.78
CA ASN A 167 4.66 11.22 13.63
C ASN A 167 4.21 12.46 12.83
N PRO A 168 4.41 13.68 13.34
CA PRO A 168 3.90 14.91 12.74
C PRO A 168 4.50 15.24 11.38
N ASN A 169 5.69 14.71 11.08
CA ASN A 169 6.38 14.86 9.81
C ASN A 169 6.91 13.50 9.32
N PRO A 170 6.04 12.63 8.80
CA PRO A 170 6.43 11.28 8.42
C PRO A 170 7.40 11.26 7.23
N HIS A 171 8.25 10.24 7.18
CA HIS A 171 9.12 10.02 6.04
C HIS A 171 8.32 9.56 4.83
N GLN A 172 8.69 10.06 3.65
CA GLN A 172 8.27 9.48 2.38
C GLN A 172 9.05 8.17 2.17
N PRO A 173 8.39 7.01 2.08
CA PRO A 173 9.07 5.77 1.69
C PRO A 173 9.39 5.77 0.20
N TYR A 174 10.55 5.22 -0.15
CA TYR A 174 10.99 4.99 -1.52
C TYR A 174 11.23 3.50 -1.75
N ILE A 175 11.33 3.10 -3.02
CA ILE A 175 11.65 1.70 -3.38
C ILE A 175 12.85 1.70 -4.32
N ALA A 176 13.85 0.91 -3.97
CA ALA A 176 14.97 0.58 -4.83
C ALA A 176 15.25 -0.92 -4.75
N ASN A 177 15.50 -1.56 -5.89
CA ASN A 177 15.77 -3.01 -6.00
C ASN A 177 14.71 -3.88 -5.28
N GLY A 178 13.45 -3.44 -5.30
CA GLY A 178 12.34 -4.12 -4.64
C GLY A 178 12.32 -4.00 -3.12
N LEU A 179 13.18 -3.16 -2.53
CA LEU A 179 13.26 -2.91 -1.09
C LEU A 179 12.77 -1.50 -0.75
N VAL A 180 12.01 -1.39 0.33
CA VAL A 180 11.55 -0.11 0.87
C VAL A 180 12.65 0.53 1.69
N TYR A 181 12.91 1.81 1.45
CA TYR A 181 13.86 2.61 2.22
C TYR A 181 13.33 4.01 2.49
N ILE A 182 13.95 4.69 3.45
CA ILE A 182 13.79 6.12 3.72
C ILE A 182 15.15 6.81 3.67
N VAL A 183 15.11 8.14 3.56
CA VAL A 183 16.30 8.98 3.70
C VAL A 183 16.27 9.66 5.07
N VAL A 184 17.34 9.53 5.83
CA VAL A 184 17.49 10.16 7.15
C VAL A 184 17.51 11.68 7.01
N ARG A 185 16.77 12.36 7.86
CA ARG A 185 16.63 13.82 7.87
C ARG A 185 17.17 14.41 9.17
N ALA A 186 17.40 15.73 9.17
CA ALA A 186 17.79 16.45 10.38
C ALA A 186 16.74 16.22 11.50
N GLY A 187 17.22 15.88 12.71
CA GLY A 187 16.39 15.57 13.87
C GLY A 187 15.95 14.11 13.98
N ASP A 188 16.28 13.27 13.02
CA ASP A 188 16.01 11.84 13.12
C ASP A 188 16.91 11.15 14.15
N SER A 189 16.37 10.06 14.68
CA SER A 189 17.08 9.18 15.59
C SER A 189 16.63 7.73 15.38
N TRP A 190 17.44 6.76 15.80
CA TRP A 190 17.03 5.36 15.82
C TRP A 190 15.69 5.14 16.52
N LYS A 191 15.40 5.93 17.57
CA LYS A 191 14.17 5.83 18.35
C LYS A 191 12.97 6.42 17.57
N SER A 192 13.13 7.58 16.90
CA SER A 192 12.03 8.17 16.13
C SER A 192 11.65 7.30 14.94
N ILE A 193 12.63 6.86 14.15
CA ILE A 193 12.40 5.99 12.98
C ILE A 193 11.83 4.62 13.40
N SER A 194 12.37 4.01 14.48
CA SER A 194 11.85 2.75 15.03
C SER A 194 10.36 2.85 15.41
N ARG A 195 9.94 3.98 15.99
CA ARG A 195 8.55 4.22 16.36
C ARG A 195 7.67 4.48 15.14
N GLU A 196 8.14 5.28 14.20
CA GLU A 196 7.39 5.65 13.00
C GLU A 196 7.01 4.42 12.16
N PHE A 197 7.94 3.49 11.97
CA PHE A 197 7.73 2.32 11.12
C PHE A 197 7.42 1.02 11.89
N ASP A 198 7.27 1.10 13.21
CA ASP A 198 7.05 -0.08 14.08
C ASP A 198 8.08 -1.20 13.88
N ILE A 199 9.34 -0.80 13.64
CA ILE A 199 10.46 -1.71 13.44
C ILE A 199 11.49 -1.49 14.56
N SER A 200 11.81 -2.52 15.34
CA SER A 200 12.78 -2.35 16.44
C SER A 200 14.12 -1.84 15.92
N GLN A 201 14.79 -0.98 16.69
CA GLN A 201 16.12 -0.43 16.34
C GLN A 201 17.15 -1.53 16.01
N LYS A 202 17.08 -2.69 16.72
CA LYS A 202 17.92 -3.85 16.42
C LYS A 202 17.67 -4.40 15.02
N LYS A 203 16.39 -4.49 14.60
CA LYS A 203 16.04 -4.94 13.25
C LYS A 203 16.47 -3.92 12.19
N LEU A 204 16.23 -2.62 12.43
CA LEU A 204 16.66 -1.56 11.52
C LEU A 204 18.17 -1.63 11.27
N ARG A 205 19.00 -1.71 12.33
CA ARG A 205 20.44 -1.87 12.16
C ARG A 205 20.80 -3.14 11.39
N LYS A 206 20.15 -4.26 11.70
CA LYS A 206 20.38 -5.54 11.01
C LYS A 206 20.02 -5.48 9.52
N TYR A 207 18.94 -4.76 9.15
CA TYR A 207 18.54 -4.62 7.77
C TYR A 207 19.52 -3.78 6.94
N ASN A 208 20.28 -2.93 7.62
CA ASN A 208 21.23 -1.99 7.02
C ASN A 208 22.69 -2.36 7.24
N ASP A 209 22.95 -3.54 7.83
CA ASP A 209 24.30 -4.03 8.16
C ASP A 209 25.12 -3.05 9.05
N LEU A 210 24.41 -2.30 9.93
CA LEU A 210 24.98 -1.27 10.78
C LEU A 210 25.25 -1.80 12.20
N TYR A 211 26.38 -1.41 12.79
CA TYR A 211 26.76 -1.76 14.14
C TYR A 211 25.98 -0.96 15.21
N LYS A 212 26.00 -1.43 16.47
CA LYS A 212 25.16 -0.88 17.55
C LYS A 212 25.42 0.60 17.86
N GLY A 213 26.65 1.07 17.69
CA GLY A 213 27.09 2.44 17.96
C GLY A 213 26.99 3.38 16.76
N TYR A 214 26.46 2.94 15.61
CA TYR A 214 26.33 3.80 14.43
C TYR A 214 25.38 4.96 14.72
N GLU A 215 25.85 6.18 14.46
CA GLU A 215 25.08 7.42 14.53
C GLU A 215 24.54 7.77 13.16
N LEU A 216 23.24 7.99 13.06
CA LEU A 216 22.58 8.35 11.82
C LEU A 216 23.06 9.70 11.31
N GLN A 217 23.40 9.76 10.02
CA GLN A 217 23.76 10.98 9.32
C GLN A 217 22.61 11.42 8.42
N VAL A 218 22.42 12.72 8.26
CA VAL A 218 21.45 13.27 7.31
C VAL A 218 21.84 12.83 5.90
N GLY A 219 20.89 12.23 5.19
CA GLY A 219 21.12 11.67 3.87
C GLY A 219 21.37 10.15 3.86
N ASP A 220 21.58 9.50 5.01
CA ASP A 220 21.68 8.05 5.08
C ASP A 220 20.43 7.39 4.49
N ILE A 221 20.64 6.34 3.70
CA ILE A 221 19.58 5.47 3.20
C ILE A 221 19.35 4.33 4.19
N LEU A 222 18.16 4.29 4.79
CA LEU A 222 17.77 3.22 5.70
C LEU A 222 16.71 2.31 5.09
N TYR A 223 17.08 1.06 4.84
CA TYR A 223 16.13 0.02 4.43
C TYR A 223 15.23 -0.38 5.61
N LEU A 224 13.94 -0.46 5.33
CA LEU A 224 12.90 -0.81 6.31
C LEU A 224 12.57 -2.31 6.31
N GLU A 225 13.24 -3.09 5.48
CA GLU A 225 13.06 -4.53 5.36
C GLU A 225 14.38 -5.25 5.10
N LYS A 226 14.35 -6.57 5.34
CA LYS A 226 15.55 -7.40 5.19
C LYS A 226 15.92 -7.50 3.70
N LYS A 227 17.18 -7.22 3.39
CA LYS A 227 17.73 -7.47 2.05
C LYS A 227 17.57 -8.94 1.67
N ASN A 228 17.11 -9.20 0.45
CA ASN A 228 17.13 -10.56 -0.09
C ASN A 228 18.58 -11.00 -0.32
N LYS A 229 18.89 -12.29 -0.09
CA LYS A 229 20.25 -12.85 -0.26
C LYS A 229 20.85 -12.69 -1.68
N LYS A 230 20.03 -12.25 -2.65
CA LYS A 230 20.41 -12.00 -4.05
C LYS A 230 20.43 -10.53 -4.45
N ALA A 231 20.12 -9.59 -3.55
CA ALA A 231 20.29 -8.17 -3.85
C ALA A 231 21.77 -7.85 -3.75
N ASP A 232 22.37 -7.48 -4.88
CA ASP A 232 23.78 -7.11 -4.99
C ASP A 232 24.15 -6.05 -3.96
N LYS A 233 25.36 -6.18 -3.43
CA LYS A 233 25.93 -5.29 -2.39
C LYS A 233 26.26 -3.87 -2.93
N GLU A 234 25.76 -3.51 -4.09
CA GLU A 234 26.06 -2.25 -4.73
C GLU A 234 25.13 -1.15 -4.23
N HIS A 235 25.77 -0.12 -3.74
CA HIS A 235 25.30 1.20 -3.34
C HIS A 235 24.88 1.40 -1.88
N ILE A 236 25.87 1.26 -0.99
CA ILE A 236 25.96 2.21 0.12
C ILE A 236 26.73 3.40 -0.46
N VAL A 237 26.04 4.44 -0.87
CA VAL A 237 26.68 5.72 -1.17
C VAL A 237 26.88 6.41 0.18
N HIS A 238 28.15 6.55 0.54
CA HIS A 238 28.58 7.41 1.66
C HIS A 238 28.39 8.88 1.28
#